data_8aea2ac7476264544501ff82ecb571f4
#
_entry.id   8aea2ac7476264544501ff82ecb571f4
#
_cell.length_a   1.000
_cell.length_b   1.000
_cell.length_c   1.000
_cell.angle_alpha   90.00
_cell.angle_beta   90.00
_cell.angle_gamma   90.00
#
_symmetry.space_group_name_H-M   'P 1'
#
loop_
_entity.id
_entity.type
_entity.pdbx_description
1 polymer ?
#
loop_
_entity_poly.entity_id
_entity_poly.type
_entity_poly.pdbx_seq_one_letter_code
_entity_poly.pdbx_strand_id
1 'polypeptide(L)'
;MKKCLPIILVLIITLVLSGCTKSPKDLTADKPADQIVKESFEKWYNLESYEMAMTMNMKMTAEDQTINMSLDGTGVIFQNPMKMKMNIDATIPDMVENIHMEQYMIGENENFTIYQKIMGQWQKMVVDDPALVQMTQLDPSTNLKLFVDNMEKAEIIAEEKIGEKDTLKIELIASSNIFNEVLKDAGSSDLGLNSEIINADFLSKIGDMKYIIWVEKSTLDTLKCSMDLTENMRNLATALAEDENVPAEMKDVFKDMEISMEYTIENQNAAEDFTIPEEALNAQEIEMPTEGVS
;
A
#
# COMPACT_ATOMS: atom_id res chain seq x y z
N MET A 1 -38.80 -53.22 25.49
CA MET A 1 -39.13 -51.91 24.90
C MET A 1 -38.50 -50.68 25.59
N LYS A 2 -37.69 -50.84 26.68
CA LYS A 2 -37.13 -49.69 27.45
C LYS A 2 -35.69 -49.32 27.08
N LYS A 3 -35.02 -50.01 26.15
CA LYS A 3 -33.60 -49.78 25.79
C LYS A 3 -33.35 -48.99 24.53
N CYS A 4 -34.40 -48.69 23.73
CA CYS A 4 -34.28 -47.93 22.48
C CYS A 4 -34.53 -46.40 22.67
N LEU A 5 -35.06 -45.97 23.80
CA LEU A 5 -35.42 -44.56 24.04
C LEU A 5 -34.19 -43.61 24.10
N PRO A 6 -33.04 -43.99 24.74
CA PRO A 6 -31.86 -43.10 24.75
C PRO A 6 -31.21 -42.99 23.38
N ILE A 7 -31.27 -44.00 22.51
CA ILE A 7 -30.67 -43.98 21.18
C ILE A 7 -31.45 -43.02 20.24
N ILE A 8 -32.78 -43.00 20.35
CA ILE A 8 -33.62 -42.07 19.56
C ILE A 8 -33.41 -40.64 20.03
N LEU A 9 -33.21 -40.38 21.29
CA LEU A 9 -32.93 -39.03 21.80
C LEU A 9 -31.60 -38.50 21.36
N VAL A 10 -30.54 -39.32 21.26
CA VAL A 10 -29.21 -38.93 20.76
C VAL A 10 -29.28 -38.66 19.26
N LEU A 11 -30.05 -39.43 18.50
CA LEU A 11 -30.22 -39.22 17.04
C LEU A 11 -30.99 -37.94 16.70
N ILE A 12 -31.94 -37.54 17.55
CA ILE A 12 -32.70 -36.28 17.39
C ILE A 12 -31.79 -35.06 17.73
N ILE A 13 -30.91 -35.15 18.73
CA ILE A 13 -30.00 -34.07 19.09
C ILE A 13 -28.93 -33.85 18.00
N THR A 14 -28.50 -34.91 17.32
CA THR A 14 -27.54 -34.78 16.19
C THR A 14 -28.18 -34.16 14.94
N LEU A 15 -29.49 -34.31 14.73
CA LEU A 15 -30.22 -33.70 13.61
C LEU A 15 -30.53 -32.19 13.82
N VAL A 16 -30.56 -31.73 15.06
CA VAL A 16 -30.82 -30.29 15.35
C VAL A 16 -29.55 -29.44 15.23
N LEU A 17 -28.35 -30.06 15.27
CA LEU A 17 -27.08 -29.34 15.07
C LEU A 17 -26.69 -29.15 13.61
N SER A 18 -27.47 -29.69 12.65
CA SER A 18 -27.37 -29.34 11.24
C SER A 18 -28.07 -28.00 10.97
N GLY A 19 -27.76 -26.98 11.79
CA GLY A 19 -28.17 -25.61 11.51
C GLY A 19 -27.57 -25.24 10.16
N CYS A 20 -28.44 -24.98 9.16
CA CYS A 20 -28.05 -24.35 7.93
C CYS A 20 -27.32 -23.05 8.28
N THR A 21 -26.01 -23.06 8.30
CA THR A 21 -25.23 -21.84 8.14
C THR A 21 -25.58 -21.34 6.75
N LYS A 22 -26.48 -20.35 6.68
CA LYS A 22 -26.72 -19.66 5.42
C LYS A 22 -25.34 -19.21 4.93
N SER A 23 -24.92 -19.66 3.77
CA SER A 23 -23.72 -19.11 3.13
C SER A 23 -23.84 -17.58 3.15
N PRO A 24 -22.78 -16.86 3.47
CA PRO A 24 -22.79 -15.42 3.41
C PRO A 24 -23.35 -14.97 2.06
N LYS A 25 -24.12 -13.89 2.06
CA LYS A 25 -24.66 -13.36 0.82
C LYS A 25 -23.51 -12.85 -0.04
N ASP A 26 -23.42 -13.31 -1.28
CA ASP A 26 -22.48 -12.75 -2.24
C ASP A 26 -22.96 -11.37 -2.68
N LEU A 27 -22.22 -10.32 -2.29
CA LEU A 27 -22.50 -8.92 -2.64
C LEU A 27 -21.92 -8.52 -3.99
N THR A 28 -21.11 -9.40 -4.60
CA THR A 28 -20.49 -9.17 -5.91
C THR A 28 -21.29 -9.76 -7.05
N ALA A 29 -22.29 -10.61 -6.74
CA ALA A 29 -23.12 -11.26 -7.75
C ALA A 29 -23.78 -10.23 -8.69
N ASP A 30 -23.70 -10.51 -9.98
CA ASP A 30 -24.29 -9.69 -11.06
C ASP A 30 -23.74 -8.25 -11.18
N LYS A 31 -22.65 -7.90 -10.49
CA LYS A 31 -21.98 -6.60 -10.62
C LYS A 31 -20.81 -6.68 -11.60
N PRO A 32 -20.62 -5.67 -12.45
CA PRO A 32 -19.42 -5.55 -13.26
C PRO A 32 -18.20 -5.22 -12.37
N ALA A 33 -17.01 -5.58 -12.82
CA ALA A 33 -15.78 -5.45 -12.04
C ALA A 33 -15.51 -4.01 -11.60
N ASP A 34 -15.74 -3.03 -12.46
CA ASP A 34 -15.52 -1.61 -12.16
C ASP A 34 -16.44 -1.10 -11.03
N GLN A 35 -17.66 -1.60 -10.96
CA GLN A 35 -18.59 -1.28 -9.87
C GLN A 35 -18.13 -1.91 -8.56
N ILE A 36 -17.68 -3.19 -8.58
CA ILE A 36 -17.15 -3.87 -7.38
C ILE A 36 -15.95 -3.10 -6.83
N VAL A 37 -15.04 -2.70 -7.72
CA VAL A 37 -13.86 -1.91 -7.35
C VAL A 37 -14.25 -0.60 -6.67
N LYS A 38 -15.14 0.17 -7.28
CA LYS A 38 -15.59 1.46 -6.74
C LYS A 38 -16.24 1.32 -5.36
N GLU A 39 -17.14 0.35 -5.20
CA GLU A 39 -17.82 0.10 -3.92
C GLU A 39 -16.84 -0.39 -2.84
N SER A 40 -15.91 -1.28 -3.19
CA SER A 40 -14.86 -1.76 -2.29
C SER A 40 -13.92 -0.64 -1.86
N PHE A 41 -13.58 0.22 -2.81
CA PHE A 41 -12.75 1.38 -2.54
C PHE A 41 -13.44 2.42 -1.65
N GLU A 42 -14.70 2.78 -1.95
CA GLU A 42 -15.48 3.68 -1.08
C GLU A 42 -15.54 3.14 0.35
N LYS A 43 -15.67 1.82 0.50
CA LYS A 43 -15.66 1.18 1.81
C LYS A 43 -14.32 1.33 2.52
N TRP A 44 -13.22 1.08 1.83
CA TRP A 44 -11.88 1.24 2.39
C TRP A 44 -11.57 2.69 2.78
N TYR A 45 -11.90 3.64 1.90
CA TYR A 45 -11.70 5.06 2.16
C TYR A 45 -12.45 5.56 3.41
N ASN A 46 -13.58 4.94 3.75
CA ASN A 46 -14.39 5.28 4.92
C ASN A 46 -14.08 4.41 6.16
N LEU A 47 -13.01 3.63 6.17
CA LEU A 47 -12.60 2.91 7.38
C LEU A 47 -12.17 3.90 8.46
N GLU A 48 -12.56 3.63 9.71
CA GLU A 48 -12.07 4.39 10.86
C GLU A 48 -10.66 3.92 11.28
N SER A 49 -10.39 2.61 11.11
CA SER A 49 -9.10 2.00 11.44
C SER A 49 -8.88 0.70 10.67
N TYR A 50 -7.63 0.30 10.52
CA TYR A 50 -7.25 -1.01 9.98
C TYR A 50 -5.80 -1.35 10.33
N GLU A 51 -5.48 -2.63 10.22
CA GLU A 51 -4.12 -3.14 10.27
C GLU A 51 -3.66 -3.50 8.86
N MET A 52 -2.38 -3.32 8.59
CA MET A 52 -1.79 -3.66 7.31
C MET A 52 -0.47 -4.40 7.48
N ALA A 53 -0.18 -5.31 6.55
CA ALA A 53 1.17 -5.79 6.32
C ALA A 53 1.57 -5.46 4.88
N MET A 54 2.83 -5.10 4.69
CA MET A 54 3.38 -4.69 3.40
C MET A 54 4.68 -5.46 3.13
N THR A 55 4.84 -5.91 1.91
CA THR A 55 6.13 -6.39 1.40
C THR A 55 6.44 -5.65 0.12
N MET A 56 7.63 -5.04 0.05
CA MET A 56 8.17 -4.45 -1.17
C MET A 56 9.48 -5.17 -1.52
N ASN A 57 9.60 -5.59 -2.77
CA ASN A 57 10.84 -6.12 -3.30
C ASN A 57 11.34 -5.17 -4.39
N MET A 58 12.61 -4.82 -4.29
CA MET A 58 13.29 -3.99 -5.26
C MET A 58 14.60 -4.67 -5.67
N LYS A 59 14.83 -4.73 -6.97
CA LYS A 59 16.10 -5.13 -7.55
C LYS A 59 16.60 -3.99 -8.42
N MET A 60 17.85 -3.63 -8.26
CA MET A 60 18.53 -2.63 -9.10
C MET A 60 19.93 -3.12 -9.43
N THR A 61 20.45 -2.68 -10.57
CA THR A 61 21.84 -2.94 -10.96
C THR A 61 22.55 -1.61 -11.10
N ALA A 62 23.64 -1.43 -10.38
CA ALA A 62 24.50 -0.26 -10.47
C ALA A 62 25.98 -0.70 -10.54
N GLU A 63 26.75 -0.16 -11.47
CA GLU A 63 28.18 -0.46 -11.64
C GLU A 63 28.49 -1.99 -11.67
N ASP A 64 27.70 -2.75 -12.45
CA ASP A 64 27.78 -4.23 -12.55
C ASP A 64 27.48 -5.01 -11.26
N GLN A 65 26.96 -4.34 -10.21
CA GLN A 65 26.48 -4.98 -8.99
C GLN A 65 24.97 -5.01 -8.94
N THR A 66 24.41 -6.19 -8.72
CA THR A 66 22.96 -6.34 -8.51
C THR A 66 22.65 -6.26 -7.03
N ILE A 67 21.83 -5.28 -6.65
CA ILE A 67 21.35 -5.08 -5.28
C ILE A 67 19.89 -5.53 -5.24
N ASN A 68 19.59 -6.50 -4.37
CA ASN A 68 18.22 -6.92 -4.10
C ASN A 68 17.84 -6.42 -2.71
N MET A 69 16.83 -5.58 -2.61
CA MET A 69 16.31 -5.09 -1.34
C MET A 69 14.92 -5.68 -1.09
N SER A 70 14.66 -6.07 0.14
CA SER A 70 13.31 -6.41 0.61
C SER A 70 12.96 -5.50 1.77
N LEU A 71 11.72 -5.04 1.78
CA LEU A 71 11.18 -4.21 2.84
C LEU A 71 9.87 -4.86 3.28
N ASP A 72 9.85 -5.32 4.54
CA ASP A 72 8.67 -5.91 5.16
C ASP A 72 8.18 -4.96 6.25
N GLY A 73 6.89 -4.60 6.18
CA GLY A 73 6.27 -3.65 7.09
C GLY A 73 4.98 -4.20 7.70
N THR A 74 4.70 -3.80 8.94
CA THR A 74 3.38 -3.96 9.57
C THR A 74 2.95 -2.62 10.14
N GLY A 75 1.66 -2.32 10.03
CA GLY A 75 1.14 -1.03 10.47
C GLY A 75 -0.26 -1.11 11.05
N VAL A 76 -0.57 -0.13 11.88
CA VAL A 76 -1.90 0.14 12.42
C VAL A 76 -2.24 1.59 12.08
N ILE A 77 -3.37 1.81 11.43
CA ILE A 77 -3.79 3.11 10.94
C ILE A 77 -5.17 3.44 11.50
N PHE A 78 -5.30 4.66 12.02
CA PHE A 78 -6.56 5.31 12.37
C PHE A 78 -6.70 6.56 11.52
N GLN A 79 -7.86 6.81 10.93
CA GLN A 79 -8.04 7.93 10.01
C GLN A 79 -8.55 9.20 10.69
N ASN A 80 -9.34 9.09 11.76
CA ASN A 80 -9.93 10.25 12.44
C ASN A 80 -9.88 10.10 13.98
N PRO A 81 -8.95 10.79 14.69
CA PRO A 81 -7.84 11.58 14.14
C PRO A 81 -6.78 10.70 13.46
N MET A 82 -6.06 11.27 12.50
CA MET A 82 -4.99 10.53 11.81
C MET A 82 -3.92 10.10 12.79
N LYS A 83 -3.69 8.81 12.86
CA LYS A 83 -2.74 8.19 13.79
C LYS A 83 -2.23 6.89 13.19
N MET A 84 -0.93 6.75 13.07
CA MET A 84 -0.30 5.59 12.44
C MET A 84 0.86 5.08 13.27
N LYS A 85 0.99 3.77 13.33
CA LYS A 85 2.18 3.07 13.79
C LYS A 85 2.66 2.15 12.68
N MET A 86 3.96 2.17 12.39
CA MET A 86 4.60 1.28 11.42
C MET A 86 5.85 0.65 12.03
N ASN A 87 6.04 -0.63 11.76
CA ASN A 87 7.30 -1.33 11.98
C ASN A 87 7.79 -1.80 10.61
N ILE A 88 9.01 -1.47 10.27
CA ILE A 88 9.59 -1.73 8.95
C ILE A 88 10.94 -2.40 9.13
N ASP A 89 11.12 -3.55 8.48
CA ASP A 89 12.37 -4.28 8.40
C ASP A 89 12.88 -4.21 6.96
N ALA A 90 14.02 -3.57 6.76
CA ALA A 90 14.67 -3.50 5.46
C ALA A 90 15.88 -4.44 5.44
N THR A 91 15.89 -5.36 4.48
CA THR A 91 17.00 -6.26 4.20
C THR A 91 17.72 -5.77 2.95
N ILE A 92 19.00 -5.42 3.12
CA ILE A 92 19.90 -5.00 2.04
C ILE A 92 21.06 -6.01 2.02
N PRO A 93 21.29 -6.74 0.91
CA PRO A 93 22.44 -7.63 0.79
C PRO A 93 23.73 -6.87 1.04
N ASP A 94 24.72 -7.56 1.62
CA ASP A 94 26.02 -7.01 2.00
C ASP A 94 26.02 -6.02 3.18
N MET A 95 24.88 -5.67 3.76
CA MET A 95 24.83 -5.05 5.08
C MET A 95 24.90 -6.13 6.17
N VAL A 96 25.66 -5.86 7.23
CA VAL A 96 25.88 -6.82 8.32
C VAL A 96 24.63 -7.07 9.14
N GLU A 97 23.71 -6.10 9.17
CA GLU A 97 22.47 -6.17 9.94
C GLU A 97 21.31 -5.56 9.11
N ASN A 98 20.12 -6.14 9.27
CA ASN A 98 18.90 -5.56 8.74
C ASN A 98 18.60 -4.23 9.44
N ILE A 99 18.08 -3.28 8.70
CA ILE A 99 17.65 -2.01 9.27
C ILE A 99 16.23 -2.20 9.79
N HIS A 100 16.06 -2.05 11.10
CA HIS A 100 14.77 -2.02 11.75
C HIS A 100 14.37 -0.57 12.05
N MET A 101 13.18 -0.17 11.61
CA MET A 101 12.61 1.14 11.85
C MET A 101 11.23 0.99 12.50
N GLU A 102 11.03 1.69 13.60
CA GLU A 102 9.72 1.85 14.25
C GLU A 102 9.30 3.31 14.09
N GLN A 103 8.09 3.53 13.59
CA GLN A 103 7.58 4.87 13.29
C GLN A 103 6.18 5.06 13.86
N TYR A 104 5.94 6.24 14.43
CA TYR A 104 4.62 6.73 14.80
C TYR A 104 4.37 8.05 14.10
N MET A 105 3.16 8.26 13.61
CA MET A 105 2.72 9.53 13.04
C MET A 105 1.39 9.92 13.66
N ILE A 106 1.29 11.19 14.07
CA ILE A 106 0.07 11.78 14.64
C ILE A 106 -0.25 13.03 13.84
N GLY A 107 -1.47 13.10 13.31
CA GLY A 107 -1.99 14.29 12.66
C GLY A 107 -2.70 15.20 13.67
N GLU A 108 -2.31 16.46 13.75
CA GLU A 108 -2.94 17.49 14.57
C GLU A 108 -3.06 18.80 13.78
N ASN A 109 -4.29 19.27 13.54
CA ASN A 109 -4.55 20.61 12.97
C ASN A 109 -3.77 20.92 11.66
N GLU A 110 -3.79 20.02 10.69
CA GLU A 110 -3.07 20.14 9.41
C GLU A 110 -1.55 19.88 9.48
N ASN A 111 -1.00 19.66 10.67
CA ASN A 111 0.40 19.29 10.86
C ASN A 111 0.52 17.81 11.20
N PHE A 112 1.69 17.22 10.93
CA PHE A 112 2.01 15.87 11.38
C PHE A 112 3.23 15.91 12.30
N THR A 113 3.16 15.14 13.37
CA THR A 113 4.34 14.83 14.17
C THR A 113 4.73 13.39 13.92
N ILE A 114 5.96 13.20 13.46
CA ILE A 114 6.54 11.90 13.17
C ILE A 114 7.58 11.59 14.24
N TYR A 115 7.45 10.43 14.87
CA TYR A 115 8.43 9.87 15.78
C TYR A 115 8.99 8.63 15.12
N GLN A 116 10.30 8.57 14.90
CA GLN A 116 10.93 7.40 14.28
C GLN A 116 12.13 6.92 15.09
N LYS A 117 12.28 5.62 15.16
CA LYS A 117 13.45 4.96 15.76
C LYS A 117 14.27 4.31 14.67
N ILE A 118 15.48 4.80 14.47
CA ILE A 118 16.43 4.25 13.51
C ILE A 118 17.72 3.93 14.27
N MET A 119 18.26 2.72 14.08
CA MET A 119 19.46 2.25 14.79
C MET A 119 19.36 2.43 16.33
N GLY A 120 18.16 2.23 16.88
CA GLY A 120 17.91 2.30 18.32
C GLY A 120 17.74 3.72 18.89
N GLN A 121 17.83 4.77 18.08
CA GLN A 121 17.68 6.17 18.52
C GLN A 121 16.36 6.75 18.05
N TRP A 122 15.59 7.36 18.97
CA TRP A 122 14.39 8.09 18.67
C TRP A 122 14.69 9.49 18.17
N GLN A 123 13.98 9.89 17.13
CA GLN A 123 13.96 11.23 16.55
C GLN A 123 12.51 11.68 16.41
N LYS A 124 12.27 12.97 16.54
CA LYS A 124 10.97 13.62 16.37
C LYS A 124 11.08 14.66 15.27
N MET A 125 10.13 14.67 14.35
CA MET A 125 10.00 15.67 13.28
C MET A 125 8.59 16.23 13.32
N VAL A 126 8.48 17.54 13.13
CA VAL A 126 7.19 18.21 12.90
C VAL A 126 7.14 18.62 11.43
N VAL A 127 6.09 18.18 10.75
CA VAL A 127 5.86 18.45 9.34
C VAL A 127 4.67 19.39 9.26
N ASP A 128 4.92 20.64 8.92
CA ASP A 128 3.94 21.71 8.78
C ASP A 128 3.82 22.24 7.34
N ASP A 129 4.67 21.76 6.43
CA ASP A 129 4.58 22.07 5.01
C ASP A 129 3.48 21.22 4.36
N PRO A 130 2.45 21.82 3.73
CA PRO A 130 1.36 21.08 3.10
C PRO A 130 1.81 20.10 2.00
N ALA A 131 2.89 20.43 1.27
CA ALA A 131 3.42 19.53 0.24
C ALA A 131 4.08 18.29 0.85
N LEU A 132 4.84 18.49 1.94
CA LEU A 132 5.45 17.40 2.68
C LEU A 132 4.41 16.56 3.43
N VAL A 133 3.35 17.20 3.93
CA VAL A 133 2.20 16.53 4.53
C VAL A 133 1.56 15.55 3.52
N GLN A 134 1.38 15.96 2.27
CA GLN A 134 0.88 15.06 1.21
C GLN A 134 1.83 13.91 0.92
N MET A 135 3.13 14.15 0.87
CA MET A 135 4.13 13.09 0.64
C MET A 135 4.25 12.10 1.80
N THR A 136 4.00 12.54 3.04
CA THR A 136 4.04 11.67 4.22
C THR A 136 2.75 10.87 4.42
N GLN A 137 1.70 11.14 3.67
CA GLN A 137 0.48 10.34 3.68
C GLN A 137 0.75 8.96 3.06
N LEU A 138 1.38 8.11 3.85
CA LEU A 138 1.61 6.70 3.53
C LEU A 138 0.32 5.87 3.53
N ASP A 139 -0.84 6.52 3.57
CA ASP A 139 -2.13 5.84 3.52
C ASP A 139 -2.35 5.24 2.12
N PRO A 140 -2.34 3.89 1.99
CA PRO A 140 -2.58 3.23 0.72
C PRO A 140 -3.93 3.58 0.08
N SER A 141 -4.91 4.02 0.89
CA SER A 141 -6.24 4.40 0.39
C SER A 141 -6.18 5.64 -0.51
N THR A 142 -5.32 6.61 -0.19
CA THR A 142 -5.14 7.82 -1.02
C THR A 142 -4.56 7.46 -2.39
N ASN A 143 -3.55 6.60 -2.42
CA ASN A 143 -2.96 6.13 -3.68
C ASN A 143 -3.98 5.34 -4.50
N LEU A 144 -4.77 4.47 -3.86
CA LEU A 144 -5.79 3.71 -4.55
C LEU A 144 -6.90 4.60 -5.12
N LYS A 145 -7.22 5.73 -4.47
CA LYS A 145 -8.17 6.70 -5.03
C LYS A 145 -7.71 7.24 -6.37
N LEU A 146 -6.45 7.61 -6.50
CA LEU A 146 -5.88 8.04 -7.78
C LEU A 146 -6.01 6.95 -8.85
N PHE A 147 -5.78 5.68 -8.47
CA PHE A 147 -5.97 4.55 -9.37
C PHE A 147 -7.42 4.38 -9.82
N VAL A 148 -8.37 4.46 -8.89
CA VAL A 148 -9.79 4.29 -9.20
C VAL A 148 -10.33 5.43 -10.06
N ASP A 149 -9.90 6.67 -9.78
CA ASP A 149 -10.30 7.86 -10.54
C ASP A 149 -9.72 7.84 -11.98
N ASN A 150 -8.54 7.25 -12.18
CA ASN A 150 -7.87 7.08 -13.47
C ASN A 150 -8.03 5.67 -14.06
N MET A 151 -8.93 4.86 -13.52
CA MET A 151 -9.16 3.49 -13.95
C MET A 151 -9.81 3.46 -15.33
N GLU A 152 -9.12 2.86 -16.30
CA GLU A 152 -9.63 2.63 -17.66
C GLU A 152 -10.33 1.28 -17.79
N LYS A 153 -9.86 0.27 -17.03
CA LYS A 153 -10.38 -1.09 -17.09
C LYS A 153 -10.31 -1.76 -15.74
N ALA A 154 -11.34 -2.57 -15.43
CA ALA A 154 -11.33 -3.56 -14.38
C ALA A 154 -11.81 -4.91 -14.92
N GLU A 155 -11.13 -6.00 -14.55
CA GLU A 155 -11.47 -7.35 -14.99
C GLU A 155 -11.31 -8.35 -13.85
N ILE A 156 -12.34 -9.17 -13.63
CA ILE A 156 -12.25 -10.30 -12.70
C ILE A 156 -11.42 -11.39 -13.38
N ILE A 157 -10.22 -11.64 -12.86
CA ILE A 157 -9.28 -12.60 -13.45
C ILE A 157 -9.30 -13.96 -12.75
N ALA A 158 -9.76 -14.03 -11.50
CA ALA A 158 -9.90 -15.27 -10.75
C ALA A 158 -10.86 -15.15 -9.56
N GLU A 159 -11.27 -16.29 -9.03
CA GLU A 159 -11.84 -16.44 -7.70
C GLU A 159 -10.84 -17.21 -6.84
N GLU A 160 -10.50 -16.69 -5.69
CA GLU A 160 -9.51 -17.27 -4.78
C GLU A 160 -10.00 -17.20 -3.34
N LYS A 161 -9.33 -17.91 -2.44
CA LYS A 161 -9.54 -17.75 -1.00
C LYS A 161 -8.34 -17.06 -0.37
N ILE A 162 -8.62 -16.09 0.50
CA ILE A 162 -7.64 -15.55 1.44
C ILE A 162 -8.06 -16.00 2.85
N GLY A 163 -7.31 -16.94 3.41
CA GLY A 163 -7.75 -17.65 4.60
C GLY A 163 -9.07 -18.40 4.36
N GLU A 164 -10.07 -18.09 5.16
CA GLU A 164 -11.43 -18.67 5.05
C GLU A 164 -12.38 -17.85 4.15
N LYS A 165 -11.95 -16.67 3.66
CA LYS A 165 -12.76 -15.70 2.94
C LYS A 165 -12.74 -15.96 1.44
N ASP A 166 -13.91 -16.06 0.81
CA ASP A 166 -14.05 -16.16 -0.65
C ASP A 166 -13.86 -14.77 -1.27
N THR A 167 -12.93 -14.63 -2.21
CA THR A 167 -12.57 -13.35 -2.84
C THR A 167 -12.67 -13.40 -4.36
N LEU A 168 -12.88 -12.24 -4.95
CA LEU A 168 -12.62 -11.98 -6.36
C LEU A 168 -11.23 -11.34 -6.47
N LYS A 169 -10.41 -11.88 -7.36
CA LYS A 169 -9.17 -11.26 -7.80
C LYS A 169 -9.47 -10.42 -9.03
N ILE A 170 -9.24 -9.12 -8.91
CA ILE A 170 -9.59 -8.14 -9.95
C ILE A 170 -8.32 -7.42 -10.39
N GLU A 171 -8.04 -7.45 -11.69
CA GLU A 171 -6.99 -6.64 -12.30
C GLU A 171 -7.57 -5.28 -12.67
N LEU A 172 -6.87 -4.22 -12.28
CA LEU A 172 -7.16 -2.82 -12.61
C LEU A 172 -6.06 -2.32 -13.54
N ILE A 173 -6.45 -1.56 -14.56
CA ILE A 173 -5.55 -0.83 -15.44
C ILE A 173 -5.88 0.65 -15.28
N ALA A 174 -4.91 1.43 -14.84
CA ALA A 174 -5.01 2.88 -14.75
C ALA A 174 -4.11 3.53 -15.79
N SER A 175 -4.60 4.60 -16.38
CA SER A 175 -3.88 5.40 -17.38
C SER A 175 -2.57 5.93 -16.81
N SER A 176 -1.55 6.01 -17.64
CA SER A 176 -0.27 6.68 -17.33
C SER A 176 -0.44 8.15 -16.89
N ASN A 177 -1.59 8.77 -17.12
CA ASN A 177 -1.91 10.11 -16.62
C ASN A 177 -1.85 10.22 -15.08
N ILE A 178 -1.99 9.11 -14.35
CA ILE A 178 -1.83 9.08 -12.90
C ILE A 178 -0.46 9.65 -12.47
N PHE A 179 0.59 9.40 -13.23
CA PHE A 179 1.91 9.96 -12.96
C PHE A 179 1.92 11.50 -13.02
N ASN A 180 1.12 12.08 -13.94
CA ASN A 180 0.98 13.53 -14.03
C ASN A 180 0.36 14.12 -12.75
N GLU A 181 -0.61 13.43 -12.17
CA GLU A 181 -1.26 13.88 -10.94
C GLU A 181 -0.31 13.73 -9.76
N VAL A 182 0.32 12.57 -9.59
CA VAL A 182 1.31 12.33 -8.52
C VAL A 182 2.47 13.34 -8.59
N LEU A 183 3.00 13.63 -9.77
CA LEU A 183 4.14 14.55 -9.91
C LEU A 183 3.74 16.01 -9.77
N LYS A 184 2.52 16.40 -10.11
CA LYS A 184 2.02 17.75 -9.84
C LYS A 184 1.89 18.01 -8.35
N ASP A 185 1.39 17.02 -7.62
CA ASP A 185 1.17 17.12 -6.18
C ASP A 185 2.48 17.04 -5.39
N ALA A 186 3.45 16.23 -5.85
CA ALA A 186 4.75 16.07 -5.19
C ALA A 186 5.74 17.24 -5.41
N GLY A 187 5.42 18.18 -6.29
CA GLY A 187 6.38 19.22 -6.69
C GLY A 187 7.55 18.62 -7.49
N SER A 188 7.53 18.73 -8.80
CA SER A 188 8.52 18.08 -9.72
C SER A 188 9.97 18.45 -9.42
N SER A 189 10.23 19.55 -8.69
CA SER A 189 11.57 20.00 -8.28
C SER A 189 12.19 19.14 -7.17
N ASP A 190 11.38 18.52 -6.31
CA ASP A 190 11.87 17.85 -5.11
C ASP A 190 12.41 16.43 -5.40
N LEU A 191 12.04 15.86 -6.55
CA LEU A 191 12.56 14.59 -7.04
C LEU A 191 13.93 14.73 -7.74
N GLY A 192 14.52 15.93 -7.78
CA GLY A 192 15.77 16.19 -8.50
C GLY A 192 15.66 16.05 -10.03
N LEU A 193 14.43 15.89 -10.53
CA LEU A 193 14.13 15.77 -11.95
C LEU A 193 13.71 17.14 -12.49
N ASN A 194 14.41 17.64 -13.49
CA ASN A 194 14.07 18.90 -14.12
C ASN A 194 12.66 18.81 -14.73
N SER A 195 11.78 19.75 -14.39
CA SER A 195 10.42 19.85 -14.94
C SER A 195 10.37 19.97 -16.48
N GLU A 196 11.48 20.31 -17.10
CA GLU A 196 11.61 20.31 -18.56
C GLU A 196 11.72 18.89 -19.15
N ILE A 197 12.23 17.93 -18.36
CA ILE A 197 12.36 16.51 -18.76
C ILE A 197 11.03 15.79 -18.57
N ILE A 198 10.35 16.06 -17.44
CA ILE A 198 9.07 15.42 -17.10
C ILE A 198 7.93 16.20 -17.75
N ASN A 199 7.60 15.85 -18.96
CA ASN A 199 6.43 16.36 -19.67
C ASN A 199 5.43 15.23 -19.96
N ALA A 200 4.24 15.59 -20.44
CA ALA A 200 3.17 14.63 -20.73
C ALA A 200 3.59 13.55 -21.75
N ASP A 201 4.45 13.87 -22.70
CA ASP A 201 4.97 12.91 -23.67
C ASP A 201 5.90 11.89 -23.02
N PHE A 202 6.79 12.35 -22.13
CA PHE A 202 7.67 11.49 -21.34
C PHE A 202 6.85 10.55 -20.44
N LEU A 203 5.88 11.09 -19.70
CA LEU A 203 5.05 10.28 -18.79
C LEU A 203 4.19 9.26 -19.53
N SER A 204 3.72 9.60 -20.75
CA SER A 204 2.98 8.64 -21.58
C SER A 204 3.81 7.42 -21.99
N LYS A 205 5.14 7.56 -22.06
CA LYS A 205 6.06 6.46 -22.37
C LYS A 205 6.21 5.44 -21.24
N ILE A 206 5.91 5.82 -19.98
CA ILE A 206 5.98 4.91 -18.83
C ILE A 206 4.94 3.79 -18.96
N GLY A 207 3.83 4.06 -19.66
CA GLY A 207 2.76 3.09 -19.89
C GLY A 207 1.76 3.01 -18.75
N ASP A 208 0.68 2.27 -18.96
CA ASP A 208 -0.39 2.11 -18.00
C ASP A 208 0.07 1.28 -16.79
N MET A 209 -0.51 1.59 -15.64
CA MET A 209 -0.20 0.89 -14.39
C MET A 209 -1.21 -0.23 -14.16
N LYS A 210 -0.69 -1.39 -13.76
CA LYS A 210 -1.50 -2.55 -13.38
C LYS A 210 -1.51 -2.70 -11.87
N TYR A 211 -2.70 -2.86 -11.34
CA TYR A 211 -2.96 -3.09 -9.94
C TYR A 211 -3.87 -4.30 -9.77
N ILE A 212 -3.61 -5.16 -8.82
CA ILE A 212 -4.44 -6.33 -8.53
C ILE A 212 -4.99 -6.18 -7.12
N ILE A 213 -6.31 -6.34 -6.98
CA ILE A 213 -6.96 -6.34 -5.67
C ILE A 213 -7.73 -7.65 -5.45
N TRP A 214 -7.85 -8.02 -4.18
CA TRP A 214 -8.68 -9.14 -3.74
C TRP A 214 -9.81 -8.60 -2.88
N VAL A 215 -11.03 -8.71 -3.39
CA VAL A 215 -12.25 -8.21 -2.75
C VAL A 215 -13.05 -9.38 -2.19
N GLU A 216 -13.37 -9.34 -0.90
CA GLU A 216 -14.21 -10.33 -0.25
C GLU A 216 -15.63 -10.27 -0.78
N LYS A 217 -16.18 -11.40 -1.26
CA LYS A 217 -17.51 -11.48 -1.88
C LYS A 217 -18.64 -11.12 -0.95
N SER A 218 -18.51 -11.41 0.34
CA SER A 218 -19.58 -11.25 1.32
C SER A 218 -19.66 -9.85 1.92
N THR A 219 -18.58 -9.09 1.90
CA THR A 219 -18.47 -7.80 2.58
C THR A 219 -18.05 -6.65 1.69
N LEU A 220 -17.47 -6.94 0.52
CA LEU A 220 -16.78 -5.99 -0.35
C LEU A 220 -15.51 -5.38 0.28
N ASP A 221 -14.96 -6.00 1.31
CA ASP A 221 -13.69 -5.57 1.88
C ASP A 221 -12.55 -5.87 0.91
N THR A 222 -11.68 -4.90 0.67
CA THR A 222 -10.38 -5.16 0.05
C THR A 222 -9.48 -5.80 1.09
N LEU A 223 -9.04 -7.03 0.84
CA LEU A 223 -8.20 -7.78 1.77
C LEU A 223 -6.73 -7.76 1.40
N LYS A 224 -6.43 -7.56 0.12
CA LYS A 224 -5.08 -7.62 -0.41
C LYS A 224 -4.99 -6.78 -1.67
N CYS A 225 -3.82 -6.17 -1.85
CA CYS A 225 -3.46 -5.42 -3.05
C CYS A 225 -2.05 -5.82 -3.49
N SER A 226 -1.81 -5.81 -4.80
CA SER A 226 -0.48 -6.09 -5.36
C SER A 226 -0.24 -5.22 -6.59
N MET A 227 0.99 -4.74 -6.73
CA MET A 227 1.45 -3.92 -7.85
C MET A 227 2.84 -4.37 -8.28
N ASP A 228 3.03 -4.55 -9.58
CA ASP A 228 4.33 -4.79 -10.19
C ASP A 228 4.63 -3.65 -11.17
N LEU A 229 5.64 -2.86 -10.83
CA LEU A 229 6.08 -1.68 -11.60
C LEU A 229 7.27 -1.98 -12.51
N THR A 230 7.70 -3.24 -12.61
CA THR A 230 8.91 -3.63 -13.36
C THR A 230 8.85 -3.19 -14.82
N GLU A 231 7.70 -3.36 -15.48
CA GLU A 231 7.52 -2.91 -16.86
C GLU A 231 7.56 -1.39 -16.98
N ASN A 232 6.93 -0.68 -16.06
CA ASN A 232 6.93 0.78 -15.99
C ASN A 232 8.35 1.33 -15.77
N MET A 233 9.14 0.71 -14.89
CA MET A 233 10.55 1.09 -14.67
C MET A 233 11.41 0.85 -15.92
N ARG A 234 11.20 -0.24 -16.63
CA ARG A 234 11.89 -0.52 -17.90
C ARG A 234 11.54 0.49 -18.99
N ASN A 235 10.26 0.87 -19.07
CA ASN A 235 9.81 1.90 -20.01
C ASN A 235 10.38 3.27 -19.65
N LEU A 236 10.40 3.61 -18.36
CA LEU A 236 11.05 4.81 -17.83
C LEU A 236 12.53 4.83 -18.19
N ALA A 237 13.27 3.75 -17.96
CA ALA A 237 14.68 3.62 -18.34
C ALA A 237 14.90 3.88 -19.85
N THR A 238 14.02 3.33 -20.68
CA THR A 238 14.08 3.53 -22.12
C THR A 238 13.84 4.99 -22.49
N ALA A 239 12.84 5.64 -21.92
CA ALA A 239 12.54 7.05 -22.14
C ALA A 239 13.69 7.97 -21.69
N LEU A 240 14.32 7.68 -20.53
CA LEU A 240 15.49 8.41 -20.04
C LEU A 240 16.73 8.20 -20.92
N ALA A 241 16.91 7.00 -21.48
CA ALA A 241 18.04 6.72 -22.38
C ALA A 241 18.00 7.55 -23.68
N GLU A 242 16.79 7.89 -24.15
CA GLU A 242 16.58 8.70 -25.34
C GLU A 242 16.85 10.20 -25.11
N ASP A 243 16.85 10.68 -23.87
CA ASP A 243 17.05 12.10 -23.54
C ASP A 243 18.53 12.38 -23.28
N GLU A 244 19.13 13.27 -24.09
CA GLU A 244 20.55 13.65 -24.00
C GLU A 244 20.87 14.48 -22.75
N ASN A 245 19.87 15.09 -22.12
CA ASN A 245 20.03 15.93 -20.92
C ASN A 245 20.09 15.10 -19.62
N VAL A 246 19.74 13.81 -19.67
CA VAL A 246 19.77 12.93 -18.50
C VAL A 246 21.17 12.37 -18.30
N PRO A 247 21.76 12.50 -17.07
CA PRO A 247 23.07 11.94 -16.75
C PRO A 247 23.14 10.42 -16.97
N ALA A 248 24.28 9.93 -17.45
CA ALA A 248 24.46 8.51 -17.77
C ALA A 248 24.23 7.61 -16.52
N GLU A 249 24.69 8.09 -15.37
CA GLU A 249 24.56 7.38 -14.08
C GLU A 249 23.07 7.15 -13.72
N MET A 250 22.22 8.12 -14.00
CA MET A 250 20.77 8.00 -13.77
C MET A 250 20.13 7.00 -14.73
N LYS A 251 20.53 6.98 -16.00
CA LYS A 251 20.03 6.03 -17.00
C LYS A 251 20.32 4.58 -16.59
N ASP A 252 21.52 4.33 -16.05
CA ASP A 252 21.94 2.99 -15.66
C ASP A 252 21.16 2.47 -14.44
N VAL A 253 20.78 3.34 -13.49
CA VAL A 253 20.01 2.95 -12.29
C VAL A 253 18.67 2.31 -12.64
N PHE A 254 17.95 2.87 -13.61
CA PHE A 254 16.60 2.41 -13.96
C PHE A 254 16.58 1.23 -14.93
N LYS A 255 17.69 0.95 -15.62
CA LYS A 255 17.73 -0.01 -16.73
C LYS A 255 17.29 -1.43 -16.37
N ASP A 256 17.71 -1.91 -15.20
CA ASP A 256 17.42 -3.26 -14.73
C ASP A 256 16.63 -3.24 -13.42
N MET A 257 15.89 -2.14 -13.17
CA MET A 257 15.08 -2.00 -11.96
C MET A 257 13.83 -2.87 -12.04
N GLU A 258 13.63 -3.68 -11.02
CA GLU A 258 12.40 -4.43 -10.79
C GLU A 258 11.81 -3.98 -9.45
N ILE A 259 10.52 -3.64 -9.43
CA ILE A 259 9.82 -3.22 -8.20
C ILE A 259 8.48 -3.93 -8.16
N SER A 260 8.25 -4.64 -7.05
CA SER A 260 6.92 -5.18 -6.74
C SER A 260 6.54 -4.86 -5.30
N MET A 261 5.24 -4.69 -5.09
CA MET A 261 4.68 -4.32 -3.81
C MET A 261 3.38 -5.09 -3.55
N GLU A 262 3.20 -5.53 -2.32
CA GLU A 262 2.00 -6.23 -1.87
C GLU A 262 1.57 -5.69 -0.50
N TYR A 263 0.27 -5.51 -0.31
CA TYR A 263 -0.35 -5.17 0.97
C TYR A 263 -1.43 -6.17 1.32
N THR A 264 -1.52 -6.54 2.58
CA THR A 264 -2.70 -7.18 3.16
C THR A 264 -3.35 -6.24 4.15
N ILE A 265 -4.67 -6.29 4.26
CA ILE A 265 -5.48 -5.38 5.08
C ILE A 265 -6.37 -6.24 5.96
N GLU A 266 -6.23 -6.05 7.26
CA GLU A 266 -6.90 -6.84 8.28
C GLU A 266 -7.56 -5.93 9.33
N ASN A 267 -8.38 -6.48 10.19
CA ASN A 267 -9.00 -5.80 11.33
C ASN A 267 -9.66 -4.46 10.97
N GLN A 268 -10.34 -4.41 9.81
CA GLN A 268 -11.03 -3.21 9.31
C GLN A 268 -12.09 -2.75 10.31
N ASN A 269 -11.99 -1.50 10.78
CA ASN A 269 -12.77 -0.90 11.88
C ASN A 269 -12.67 -1.65 13.21
N ALA A 270 -11.64 -2.47 13.38
CA ALA A 270 -11.41 -3.28 14.57
C ALA A 270 -9.93 -3.33 14.98
N ALA A 271 -9.10 -2.44 14.44
CA ALA A 271 -7.70 -2.36 14.80
C ALA A 271 -7.52 -2.00 16.28
N GLU A 272 -6.54 -2.61 16.93
CA GLU A 272 -6.21 -2.31 18.33
C GLU A 272 -5.48 -0.97 18.41
N ASP A 273 -5.91 -0.11 19.34
CA ASP A 273 -5.28 1.18 19.58
C ASP A 273 -3.87 1.01 20.17
N PHE A 274 -3.01 1.98 19.92
CA PHE A 274 -1.64 2.00 20.39
C PHE A 274 -1.28 3.32 21.09
N THR A 275 -0.23 3.28 21.89
CA THR A 275 0.34 4.45 22.55
C THR A 275 1.75 4.69 22.05
N ILE A 276 2.13 5.97 21.91
CA ILE A 276 3.51 6.35 21.59
C ILE A 276 4.37 6.11 22.84
N PRO A 277 5.53 5.45 22.71
CA PRO A 277 6.46 5.27 23.81
C PRO A 277 6.91 6.61 24.40
N GLU A 278 7.08 6.65 25.73
CA GLU A 278 7.54 7.86 26.43
C GLU A 278 8.91 8.34 25.92
N GLU A 279 9.79 7.40 25.56
CA GLU A 279 11.09 7.71 24.96
C GLU A 279 10.96 8.44 23.62
N ALA A 280 9.97 8.08 22.82
CA ALA A 280 9.69 8.75 21.54
C ALA A 280 9.12 10.15 21.77
N LEU A 281 8.20 10.32 22.72
CA LEU A 281 7.63 11.64 23.06
C LEU A 281 8.70 12.63 23.53
N ASN A 282 9.74 12.13 24.21
CA ASN A 282 10.87 12.92 24.71
C ASN A 282 12.06 13.00 23.74
N ALA A 283 11.90 12.49 22.51
CA ALA A 283 12.96 12.49 21.52
C ALA A 283 13.36 13.92 21.11
N GLN A 284 14.62 14.06 20.72
CA GLN A 284 15.13 15.32 20.18
C GLN A 284 14.39 15.62 18.87
N GLU A 285 13.88 16.84 18.78
CA GLU A 285 13.31 17.35 17.54
C GLU A 285 14.44 17.67 16.56
N ILE A 286 14.31 17.14 15.36
CA ILE A 286 15.20 17.43 14.23
C ILE A 286 14.44 18.29 13.24
N GLU A 287 15.06 19.37 12.81
CA GLU A 287 14.54 20.14 11.68
C GLU A 287 14.74 19.35 10.41
N MET A 288 13.72 19.30 9.55
CA MET A 288 13.91 18.75 8.23
C MET A 288 14.93 19.61 7.47
N PRO A 289 15.87 18.99 6.74
CA PRO A 289 16.81 19.75 5.94
C PRO A 289 16.00 20.58 4.92
N THR A 290 15.86 21.87 5.19
CA THR A 290 15.38 22.84 4.20
C THR A 290 16.54 23.15 3.27
N GLU A 291 17.10 22.16 2.59
CA GLU A 291 18.07 22.42 1.54
C GLU A 291 17.33 23.00 0.34
N GLY A 292 17.25 24.28 0.32
CA GLY A 292 17.97 25.16 -0.57
C GLY A 292 17.48 25.03 -2.00
N VAL A 293 16.22 25.45 -2.25
CA VAL A 293 15.87 26.00 -3.56
C VAL A 293 16.48 27.40 -3.62
N SER A 294 17.72 27.48 -4.09
CA SER A 294 18.36 28.74 -4.51
C SER A 294 18.76 28.64 -5.97
#